data_0b4fb88273f04607b13158aac0f4b2ec
#
_entry.id   0b4fb88273f04607b13158aac0f4b2ec
#
_cell.length_a   1.000
_cell.length_b   1.000
_cell.length_c   1.000
_cell.angle_alpha   90.00
_cell.angle_beta   90.00
_cell.angle_gamma   90.00
#
_symmetry.space_group_name_H-M   'P 1'
#
loop_
_entity.id
_entity.type
_entity.pdbx_description
1 polymer ?
#
loop_
_entity_poly.entity_id
_entity_poly.type
_entity_poly.pdbx_seq_one_letter_code
_entity_poly.pdbx_strand_id
1 'polypeptide(L)'
;MKYLYYAIFHQNHKGQYEVNFPDLAPNAATYGEDMSDALKQAKDALAGYLLTAEDYQEEFNKPSEPQDIKYNKSDLLIPVEVDTAIERQKERNKSVKKTLTIPSYLNELAQAESINFSALLTSALKQALHVN
;
A
#
# COMPACT_ATOMS: atom_id res chain seq x y z
N MET A 1 4.91 -12.10 -6.24
CA MET A 1 4.29 -13.33 -5.77
C MET A 1 2.92 -13.03 -5.20
N LYS A 2 1.96 -13.90 -5.44
CA LYS A 2 0.57 -13.71 -5.02
C LYS A 2 0.31 -14.45 -3.71
N TYR A 3 -0.28 -13.75 -2.74
CA TYR A 3 -0.61 -14.29 -1.42
C TYR A 3 -2.07 -14.08 -1.11
N LEU A 4 -2.68 -15.06 -0.43
CA LEU A 4 -4.03 -14.92 0.12
C LEU A 4 -3.99 -15.32 1.59
N TYR A 5 -4.30 -14.38 2.48
CA TYR A 5 -4.41 -14.62 3.92
C TYR A 5 -5.80 -14.25 4.39
N TYR A 6 -6.29 -14.99 5.39
CA TYR A 6 -7.58 -14.70 6.00
C TYR A 6 -7.40 -13.73 7.17
N ALA A 7 -8.22 -12.69 7.19
CA ALA A 7 -8.25 -11.71 8.25
C ALA A 7 -9.52 -11.86 9.07
N ILE A 8 -9.42 -11.60 10.37
CA ILE A 8 -10.57 -11.55 11.28
C ILE A 8 -10.92 -10.08 11.47
N PHE A 9 -12.17 -9.72 11.15
CA PHE A 9 -12.72 -8.38 11.32
C PHE A 9 -13.64 -8.39 12.53
N HIS A 10 -13.31 -7.59 13.53
CA HIS A 10 -14.07 -7.45 14.77
C HIS A 10 -14.62 -6.02 14.87
N GLN A 11 -15.94 -5.87 14.95
CA GLN A 11 -16.55 -4.56 15.12
C GLN A 11 -16.54 -4.18 16.61
N ASN A 12 -15.95 -3.02 16.92
CA ASN A 12 -15.89 -2.53 18.29
C ASN A 12 -17.13 -1.69 18.63
N HIS A 13 -17.18 -1.15 19.87
CA HIS A 13 -18.31 -0.37 20.36
C HIS A 13 -18.56 0.94 19.60
N LYS A 14 -17.54 1.45 18.92
CA LYS A 14 -17.61 2.68 18.15
C LYS A 14 -18.02 2.44 16.69
N GLY A 15 -18.27 1.18 16.31
CA GLY A 15 -18.60 0.81 14.93
C GLY A 15 -17.40 0.67 14.01
N GLN A 16 -16.19 0.84 14.54
CA GLN A 16 -14.95 0.61 13.79
C GLN A 16 -14.67 -0.89 13.69
N TYR A 17 -13.96 -1.28 12.65
CA TYR A 17 -13.52 -2.66 12.47
C TYR A 17 -12.04 -2.80 12.81
N GLU A 18 -11.75 -3.65 13.77
CA GLU A 18 -10.38 -4.06 14.10
C GLU A 18 -10.04 -5.29 13.26
N VAL A 19 -8.86 -5.27 12.64
CA VAL A 19 -8.45 -6.30 11.69
C VAL A 19 -7.18 -6.97 12.18
N ASN A 20 -7.17 -8.31 12.19
CA ASN A 20 -5.95 -9.05 12.44
C ASN A 20 -5.83 -10.22 11.46
N PHE A 21 -4.60 -10.63 11.21
CA PHE A 21 -4.28 -11.80 10.41
C PHE A 21 -3.72 -12.87 11.37
N PRO A 22 -4.52 -13.88 11.74
CA PRO A 22 -4.08 -14.87 12.75
C PRO A 22 -2.77 -15.55 12.40
N ASP A 23 -2.54 -15.87 11.13
CA ASP A 23 -1.31 -16.53 10.69
C ASP A 23 -0.07 -15.67 10.82
N LEU A 24 -0.24 -14.35 10.86
CA LEU A 24 0.86 -13.39 10.90
C LEU A 24 0.92 -12.63 12.23
N ALA A 25 0.01 -12.91 13.15
CA ALA A 25 -0.07 -12.21 14.45
C ALA A 25 1.26 -12.22 15.20
N PRO A 26 1.62 -11.11 15.85
CA PRO A 26 0.89 -9.86 16.02
C PRO A 26 1.07 -8.86 14.89
N ASN A 27 1.68 -9.27 13.78
CA ASN A 27 2.00 -8.40 12.65
C ASN A 27 0.78 -8.20 11.75
N ALA A 28 0.83 -7.16 10.93
CA ALA A 28 -0.19 -6.81 9.93
C ALA A 28 -1.56 -6.46 10.53
N ALA A 29 -1.63 -6.17 11.84
CA ALA A 29 -2.87 -5.72 12.48
C ALA A 29 -3.17 -4.26 12.08
N THR A 30 -4.46 -3.96 11.90
CA THR A 30 -4.90 -2.61 11.53
C THR A 30 -6.35 -2.39 11.96
N TYR A 31 -6.93 -1.26 11.57
CA TYR A 31 -8.35 -1.00 11.78
C TYR A 31 -8.89 -0.07 10.68
N GLY A 32 -10.20 -0.01 10.57
CA GLY A 32 -10.87 0.93 9.67
C GLY A 32 -12.11 1.53 10.32
N GLU A 33 -12.50 2.72 9.89
CA GLU A 33 -13.64 3.44 10.44
C GLU A 33 -14.98 2.78 10.06
N ASP A 34 -15.01 2.14 8.90
CA ASP A 34 -16.15 1.37 8.42
C ASP A 34 -15.64 0.15 7.65
N MET A 35 -16.55 -0.65 7.10
CA MET A 35 -16.16 -1.86 6.37
C MET A 35 -15.31 -1.56 5.14
N SER A 36 -15.68 -0.54 4.37
CA SER A 36 -14.93 -0.18 3.16
C SER A 36 -13.51 0.26 3.50
N ASP A 37 -13.35 1.08 4.52
CA ASP A 37 -12.05 1.53 5.00
C ASP A 37 -11.24 0.35 5.57
N ALA A 38 -11.88 -0.52 6.35
CA ALA A 38 -11.22 -1.69 6.94
C ALA A 38 -10.69 -2.65 5.86
N LEU A 39 -11.44 -2.88 4.78
CA LEU A 39 -10.99 -3.71 3.68
C LEU A 39 -9.74 -3.13 3.00
N LYS A 40 -9.71 -1.82 2.82
CA LYS A 40 -8.55 -1.11 2.25
C LYS A 40 -7.36 -1.19 3.19
N GLN A 41 -7.56 -0.90 4.47
CA GLN A 41 -6.49 -0.95 5.47
C GLN A 41 -5.92 -2.37 5.63
N ALA A 42 -6.77 -3.39 5.57
CA ALA A 42 -6.35 -4.77 5.65
C ALA A 42 -5.41 -5.13 4.50
N LYS A 43 -5.76 -4.73 3.29
CA LYS A 43 -4.92 -4.98 2.11
C LYS A 43 -3.58 -4.24 2.21
N ASP A 44 -3.62 -2.97 2.61
CA ASP A 44 -2.41 -2.16 2.77
C ASP A 44 -1.48 -2.71 3.86
N ALA A 45 -2.03 -3.12 4.99
CA ALA A 45 -1.25 -3.70 6.10
C ALA A 45 -0.61 -5.03 5.69
N LEU A 46 -1.36 -5.89 5.01
CA LEU A 46 -0.83 -7.16 4.52
C LEU A 46 0.28 -6.93 3.49
N ALA A 47 0.05 -6.04 2.53
CA ALA A 47 1.04 -5.71 1.51
C ALA A 47 2.32 -5.17 2.13
N GLY A 48 2.22 -4.23 3.06
CA GLY A 48 3.37 -3.65 3.74
C GLY A 48 4.19 -4.68 4.49
N TYR A 49 3.52 -5.56 5.22
CA TYR A 49 4.19 -6.64 5.95
C TYR A 49 4.92 -7.59 5.02
N LEU A 50 4.25 -8.06 3.97
CA LEU A 50 4.82 -9.03 3.03
C LEU A 50 5.99 -8.45 2.23
N LEU A 51 5.89 -7.18 1.80
CA LEU A 51 6.99 -6.51 1.11
C LEU A 51 8.22 -6.41 1.99
N THR A 52 8.05 -6.03 3.25
CA THR A 52 9.14 -5.94 4.21
C THR A 52 9.76 -7.32 4.46
N ALA A 53 8.92 -8.34 4.65
CA ALA A 53 9.40 -9.70 4.90
C ALA A 53 10.18 -10.23 3.70
N GLU A 54 9.73 -9.99 2.47
CA GLU A 54 10.46 -10.38 1.27
C GLU A 54 11.80 -9.64 1.16
N ASP A 55 11.82 -8.33 1.46
CA ASP A 55 13.02 -7.52 1.35
C ASP A 55 14.11 -7.96 2.32
N TYR A 56 13.73 -8.34 3.54
CA TYR A 56 14.67 -8.80 4.56
C TYR A 56 14.82 -10.32 4.61
N GLN A 57 14.16 -11.04 3.69
CA GLN A 57 14.18 -12.50 3.63
C GLN A 57 13.75 -13.14 4.95
N GLU A 58 12.79 -12.51 5.63
CA GLU A 58 12.21 -13.04 6.86
C GLU A 58 11.22 -14.16 6.55
N GLU A 59 11.25 -15.19 7.37
CA GLU A 59 10.27 -16.27 7.29
C GLU A 59 8.97 -15.84 7.96
N PHE A 60 7.86 -16.25 7.37
CA PHE A 60 6.53 -16.02 7.94
C PHE A 60 5.65 -17.23 7.66
N ASN A 61 4.61 -17.39 8.47
CA ASN A 61 3.72 -18.54 8.36
C ASN A 61 2.96 -18.52 7.03
N LYS A 62 2.79 -19.71 6.48
CA LYS A 62 1.95 -19.89 5.28
C LYS A 62 0.49 -19.69 5.65
N PRO A 63 -0.36 -19.27 4.68
CA PRO A 63 -1.78 -19.13 4.93
C PRO A 63 -2.43 -20.43 5.37
N SER A 64 -3.24 -20.38 6.44
CA SER A 64 -4.07 -21.49 6.86
C SER A 64 -5.32 -21.59 6.01
N GLU A 65 -5.91 -22.77 5.93
CA GLU A 65 -7.23 -22.96 5.33
C GLU A 65 -8.30 -22.31 6.23
N PRO A 66 -9.39 -21.78 5.66
CA PRO A 66 -10.38 -21.06 6.46
C PRO A 66 -11.01 -21.92 7.57
N GLN A 67 -11.18 -23.22 7.34
CA GLN A 67 -11.76 -24.12 8.34
C GLN A 67 -10.83 -24.37 9.53
N ASP A 68 -9.54 -24.09 9.41
CA ASP A 68 -8.55 -24.26 10.48
C ASP A 68 -8.38 -23.02 11.34
N ILE A 69 -9.03 -21.91 10.99
CA ILE A 69 -8.95 -20.66 11.71
C ILE A 69 -10.11 -20.56 12.69
N LYS A 70 -9.78 -20.36 13.97
CA LYS A 70 -10.79 -20.19 15.02
C LYS A 70 -11.07 -18.70 15.21
N TYR A 71 -12.34 -18.34 15.24
CA TYR A 71 -12.77 -16.97 15.48
C TYR A 71 -14.19 -16.95 16.06
N ASN A 72 -14.58 -15.82 16.64
CA ASN A 72 -15.91 -15.66 17.25
C ASN A 72 -16.98 -15.54 16.17
N LYS A 73 -18.19 -16.07 16.44
CA LYS A 73 -19.31 -16.00 15.52
C LYS A 73 -19.74 -14.58 15.19
N SER A 74 -19.49 -13.65 16.10
CA SER A 74 -19.80 -12.21 15.90
C SER A 74 -18.80 -11.52 14.97
N ASP A 75 -17.64 -12.13 14.73
CA ASP A 75 -16.61 -11.59 13.85
C ASP A 75 -16.76 -12.13 12.43
N LEU A 76 -16.03 -11.51 11.50
CA LEU A 76 -16.04 -11.91 10.11
C LEU A 76 -14.67 -12.44 9.70
N LEU A 77 -14.66 -13.56 9.00
CA LEU A 77 -13.44 -14.09 8.38
C LEU A 77 -13.42 -13.65 6.93
N ILE A 78 -12.46 -12.82 6.57
CA ILE A 78 -12.40 -12.19 5.24
C ILE A 78 -11.09 -12.57 4.55
N PRO A 79 -11.15 -13.11 3.31
CA PRO A 79 -9.94 -13.36 2.54
C PRO A 79 -9.37 -12.06 1.97
N VAL A 80 -8.06 -11.90 2.09
CA VAL A 80 -7.34 -10.72 1.58
C VAL A 80 -6.23 -11.22 0.67
N GLU A 81 -6.25 -10.77 -0.58
CA GLU A 81 -5.26 -11.16 -1.58
C GLU A 81 -4.35 -10.00 -1.93
N VAL A 82 -3.05 -10.27 -1.99
CA VAL A 82 -2.02 -9.28 -2.34
C VAL A 82 -1.03 -9.91 -3.32
N ASP A 83 -0.70 -9.18 -4.37
CA ASP A 83 0.41 -9.54 -5.26
C ASP A 83 1.56 -8.56 -5.01
N THR A 84 2.63 -9.04 -4.39
CA THR A 84 3.76 -8.18 -4.04
C THR A 84 4.47 -7.60 -5.26
N ALA A 85 4.45 -8.28 -6.39
CA ALA A 85 5.02 -7.74 -7.63
C ALA A 85 4.26 -6.48 -8.08
N ILE A 86 2.93 -6.50 -8.02
CA ILE A 86 2.10 -5.34 -8.35
C ILE A 86 2.32 -4.20 -7.35
N GLU A 87 2.37 -4.52 -6.05
CA GLU A 87 2.60 -3.52 -5.01
C GLU A 87 3.97 -2.85 -5.16
N ARG A 88 5.01 -3.60 -5.56
CA ARG A 88 6.33 -3.02 -5.85
C ARG A 88 6.30 -2.06 -7.02
N GLN A 89 5.53 -2.38 -8.08
CA GLN A 89 5.37 -1.48 -9.23
C GLN A 89 4.68 -0.18 -8.82
N LYS A 90 3.65 -0.26 -7.97
CA LYS A 90 2.96 0.92 -7.45
C LYS A 90 3.90 1.83 -6.66
N GLU A 91 4.77 1.26 -5.82
CA GLU A 91 5.76 2.02 -5.08
C GLU A 91 6.76 2.74 -6.01
N ARG A 92 7.22 2.05 -7.05
CA ARG A 92 8.14 2.64 -8.05
C ARG A 92 7.51 3.78 -8.83
N ASN A 93 6.21 3.70 -9.09
CA ASN A 93 5.48 4.70 -9.88
C ASN A 93 4.94 5.83 -9.01
N LYS A 94 5.14 5.78 -7.70
CA LYS A 94 4.64 6.79 -6.79
C LYS A 94 5.37 8.11 -7.00
N SER A 95 4.60 9.19 -7.19
CA SER A 95 5.17 10.53 -7.33
C SER A 95 5.58 11.09 -5.98
N VAL A 96 6.70 11.80 -5.96
CA VAL A 96 7.19 12.52 -4.78
C VAL A 96 7.22 14.01 -5.08
N LYS A 97 6.96 14.85 -4.08
CA LYS A 97 7.09 16.29 -4.21
C LYS A 97 8.55 16.69 -4.14
N LYS A 98 8.94 17.57 -5.06
CA LYS A 98 10.28 18.12 -5.11
C LYS A 98 10.20 19.65 -5.16
N THR A 99 10.84 20.32 -4.24
CA THR A 99 10.92 21.79 -4.23
C THR A 99 12.23 22.21 -4.89
N LEU A 100 12.12 22.99 -5.97
CA LEU A 100 13.25 23.42 -6.76
C LEU A 100 13.24 24.94 -6.91
N THR A 101 14.44 25.51 -7.04
CA THR A 101 14.62 26.93 -7.28
C THR A 101 15.10 27.14 -8.71
N ILE A 102 14.46 28.03 -9.42
CA ILE A 102 14.85 28.46 -10.78
C ILE A 102 14.91 29.99 -10.84
N PRO A 103 15.67 30.56 -11.78
CA PRO A 103 15.67 32.01 -11.99
C PRO A 103 14.24 32.53 -12.23
N SER A 104 13.92 33.67 -11.63
CA SER A 104 12.55 34.22 -11.73
C SER A 104 12.12 34.53 -13.15
N TYR A 105 13.02 34.99 -14.02
CA TYR A 105 12.66 35.29 -15.41
C TYR A 105 12.24 34.03 -16.18
N LEU A 106 12.86 32.88 -15.90
CA LEU A 106 12.45 31.60 -16.51
C LEU A 106 11.11 31.16 -15.99
N ASN A 107 10.84 31.38 -14.72
CA ASN A 107 9.54 31.07 -14.13
C ASN A 107 8.42 31.89 -14.79
N GLU A 108 8.65 33.19 -14.97
CA GLU A 108 7.67 34.06 -15.62
C GLU A 108 7.40 33.66 -17.08
N LEU A 109 8.45 33.40 -17.83
CA LEU A 109 8.33 32.96 -19.24
C LEU A 109 7.60 31.61 -19.33
N ALA A 110 7.94 30.67 -18.45
CA ALA A 110 7.32 29.35 -18.47
C ALA A 110 5.82 29.42 -18.10
N GLN A 111 5.48 30.27 -17.13
CA GLN A 111 4.07 30.49 -16.77
C GLN A 111 3.28 31.14 -17.91
N ALA A 112 3.90 32.09 -18.62
CA ALA A 112 3.28 32.74 -19.79
C ALA A 112 2.99 31.74 -20.92
N GLU A 113 3.84 30.73 -21.06
CA GLU A 113 3.69 29.66 -22.06
C GLU A 113 2.83 28.50 -21.54
N SER A 114 2.30 28.58 -20.33
CA SER A 114 1.50 27.53 -19.69
C SER A 114 2.22 26.19 -19.62
N ILE A 115 3.52 26.21 -19.30
CA ILE A 115 4.35 25.00 -19.21
C ILE A 115 3.98 24.21 -17.95
N ASN A 116 3.80 22.88 -18.13
CA ASN A 116 3.63 21.96 -17.01
C ASN A 116 5.03 21.58 -16.48
N PHE A 117 5.43 22.20 -15.37
CA PHE A 117 6.76 21.99 -14.79
C PHE A 117 7.03 20.54 -14.41
N SER A 118 6.05 19.85 -13.83
CA SER A 118 6.19 18.45 -13.44
C SER A 118 6.43 17.53 -14.63
N ALA A 119 5.66 17.72 -15.70
CA ALA A 119 5.81 16.93 -16.92
C ALA A 119 7.17 17.17 -17.58
N LEU A 120 7.58 18.43 -17.67
CA LEU A 120 8.86 18.80 -18.27
C LEU A 120 10.03 18.23 -17.45
N LEU A 121 10.00 18.36 -16.13
CA LEU A 121 11.02 17.82 -15.25
C LEU A 121 11.12 16.30 -15.38
N THR A 122 9.97 15.61 -15.39
CA THR A 122 9.92 14.14 -15.56
C THR A 122 10.57 13.73 -16.88
N SER A 123 10.23 14.40 -17.99
CA SER A 123 10.83 14.13 -19.30
C SER A 123 12.32 14.37 -19.30
N ALA A 124 12.77 15.49 -18.73
CA ALA A 124 14.20 15.84 -18.67
C ALA A 124 14.99 14.82 -17.85
N LEU A 125 14.44 14.37 -16.73
CA LEU A 125 15.09 13.34 -15.89
C LEU A 125 15.17 12.00 -16.60
N LYS A 126 14.12 11.60 -17.30
CA LYS A 126 14.14 10.36 -18.10
C LYS A 126 15.21 10.40 -19.17
N GLN A 127 15.35 11.54 -19.87
CA GLN A 127 16.40 11.74 -20.87
C GLN A 127 17.78 11.66 -20.24
N ALA A 128 18.00 12.39 -19.13
CA ALA A 128 19.30 12.43 -18.46
C ALA A 128 19.74 11.07 -17.94
N LEU A 129 18.77 10.25 -17.47
CA LEU A 129 19.01 8.93 -16.89
C LEU A 129 18.89 7.79 -17.92
N HIS A 130 18.55 8.09 -19.16
CA HIS A 130 18.32 7.11 -20.24
C HIS A 130 17.23 6.08 -19.86
N VAL A 131 16.13 6.54 -19.27
CA VAL A 131 14.97 5.72 -18.90
C VAL A 131 13.75 6.16 -19.69
N ASN A 132 12.87 5.19 -20.00
CA ASN A 132 11.64 5.46 -20.74
C ASN A 132 10.46 5.77 -19.82
#